data_a15f6e3aea2c575ebdc7f4be6e1e5af3
#
_entry.id   a15f6e3aea2c575ebdc7f4be6e1e5af3
#
_cell.length_a   1.000
_cell.length_b   1.000
_cell.length_c   1.000
_cell.angle_alpha   90.00
_cell.angle_beta   90.00
_cell.angle_gamma   90.00
#
_symmetry.space_group_name_H-M   'P 1'
#
loop_
_entity.id
_entity.type
_entity.pdbx_description
1 polymer ?
#
loop_
_entity_poly.entity_id
_entity_poly.type
_entity_poly.pdbx_seq_one_letter_code
_entity_poly.pdbx_strand_id
1 'polypeptide(L)'
;MISALLSTTYFGPVQWYQKLNRFDTIYIERCESFVKQTYRNRCVIATTNGLQTLSIPVEHTQEKGEDSSRLITDIRISNHGNWRHLHWNALMSAYGDSPFFDYYVDDLKPFFEDRWENLFDFNMAITHKMCELLDIHPNIQFTENYIPSRKEEGGRRKENSFDSPIFNSQFSILDFRDVIRPKNPIPDETFTPQTYYQVYQKKWGFQPNLSILDLLFNMGNESILYL
;
A
#
# COMPACT_ATOMS: atom_id res chain seq x y z
N MET A 1 -2.79 -2.11 -24.10
CA MET A 1 -2.18 -1.52 -22.89
C MET A 1 -3.27 -1.34 -21.87
N ILE A 2 -3.09 -1.91 -20.70
CA ILE A 2 -4.07 -1.84 -19.60
C ILE A 2 -3.43 -1.05 -18.47
N SER A 3 -4.12 0.01 -18.04
CA SER A 3 -3.62 0.89 -16.99
C SER A 3 -4.34 0.65 -15.67
N ALA A 4 -3.65 0.86 -14.55
CA ALA A 4 -4.21 0.79 -13.21
C ALA A 4 -4.16 2.16 -12.54
N LEU A 5 -5.21 2.50 -11.78
CA LEU A 5 -5.27 3.67 -10.91
C LEU A 5 -5.18 3.22 -9.46
N LEU A 6 -4.20 3.76 -8.75
CA LEU A 6 -3.86 3.38 -7.39
C LEU A 6 -3.76 4.61 -6.48
N SER A 7 -4.07 4.43 -5.21
CA SER A 7 -3.65 5.36 -4.15
C SER A 7 -2.22 5.05 -3.73
N THR A 8 -1.51 6.04 -3.20
CA THR A 8 -0.19 5.82 -2.57
C THR A 8 -0.32 4.97 -1.30
N THR A 9 0.71 4.20 -0.95
CA THR A 9 0.70 3.30 0.21
C THR A 9 1.99 3.34 1.02
N TYR A 10 1.85 3.19 2.35
CA TYR A 10 2.96 2.94 3.27
C TYR A 10 3.25 1.44 3.33
N PHE A 11 4.33 0.98 2.70
CA PHE A 11 4.66 -0.44 2.55
C PHE A 11 3.42 -1.28 2.26
N GLY A 12 2.73 -0.93 1.16
CA GLY A 12 1.43 -1.50 0.77
C GLY A 12 1.40 -3.02 0.74
N PRO A 13 0.20 -3.61 0.59
CA PRO A 13 0.06 -5.06 0.56
C PRO A 13 0.62 -5.66 -0.74
N VAL A 14 0.90 -6.96 -0.73
CA VAL A 14 1.37 -7.72 -1.90
C VAL A 14 0.51 -7.47 -3.13
N GLN A 15 -0.81 -7.40 -2.97
CA GLN A 15 -1.76 -7.09 -4.04
C GLN A 15 -1.45 -5.76 -4.75
N TRP A 16 -1.03 -4.74 -4.01
CA TRP A 16 -0.71 -3.43 -4.56
C TRP A 16 0.55 -3.49 -5.44
N TYR A 17 1.60 -4.18 -4.98
CA TYR A 17 2.83 -4.38 -5.75
C TYR A 17 2.63 -5.31 -6.94
N GLN A 18 1.72 -6.28 -6.84
CA GLN A 18 1.30 -7.08 -7.99
C GLN A 18 0.76 -6.18 -9.12
N LYS A 19 -0.02 -5.13 -8.80
CA LYS A 19 -0.49 -4.19 -9.83
C LYS A 19 0.67 -3.43 -10.47
N LEU A 20 1.66 -3.00 -9.67
CA LEU A 20 2.87 -2.36 -10.21
C LEU A 20 3.60 -3.26 -11.21
N ASN A 21 3.65 -4.57 -10.94
CA ASN A 21 4.37 -5.52 -11.79
C ASN A 21 3.59 -5.93 -13.05
N ARG A 22 2.25 -5.93 -13.01
CA ARG A 22 1.42 -6.54 -14.08
C ARG A 22 0.81 -5.56 -15.06
N PHE A 23 0.70 -4.29 -14.73
CA PHE A 23 0.06 -3.31 -15.58
C PHE A 23 1.07 -2.49 -16.38
N ASP A 24 0.74 -2.18 -17.64
CA ASP A 24 1.62 -1.43 -18.55
C ASP A 24 1.89 0.00 -18.07
N THR A 25 0.89 0.62 -17.46
CA THR A 25 0.98 1.97 -16.89
C THR A 25 0.25 2.03 -15.55
N ILE A 26 0.90 2.61 -14.57
CA ILE A 26 0.37 2.84 -13.24
C ILE A 26 0.13 4.33 -13.04
N TYR A 27 -1.11 4.70 -12.80
CA TYR A 27 -1.44 6.06 -12.36
C TYR A 27 -1.57 6.08 -10.84
N ILE A 28 -0.76 6.91 -10.17
CA ILE A 28 -0.92 7.20 -8.75
C ILE A 28 -1.78 8.45 -8.62
N GLU A 29 -2.91 8.32 -7.94
CA GLU A 29 -3.84 9.42 -7.69
C GLU A 29 -3.28 10.37 -6.63
N ARG A 30 -2.78 11.53 -7.07
CA ARG A 30 -2.24 12.54 -6.17
C ARG A 30 -3.24 13.65 -5.83
N CYS A 31 -4.34 13.72 -6.58
CA CYS A 31 -5.38 14.74 -6.39
C CYS A 31 -6.54 14.24 -5.51
N GLU A 32 -6.43 13.05 -4.91
CA GLU A 32 -7.43 12.52 -3.99
C GLU A 32 -7.33 13.16 -2.60
N SER A 33 -8.45 13.18 -1.90
CA SER A 33 -8.48 13.52 -0.48
C SER A 33 -7.91 12.39 0.37
N PHE A 34 -7.19 12.75 1.44
CA PHE A 34 -6.68 11.76 2.39
C PHE A 34 -7.80 11.04 3.12
N VAL A 35 -7.81 9.71 3.06
CA VAL A 35 -8.78 8.87 3.76
C VAL A 35 -8.10 8.13 4.90
N LYS A 36 -8.58 8.38 6.13
CA LYS A 36 -8.09 7.69 7.34
C LYS A 36 -8.39 6.19 7.28
N GLN A 37 -7.60 5.40 7.97
CA GLN A 37 -7.75 3.94 8.08
C GLN A 37 -7.59 3.19 6.74
N THR A 38 -6.76 3.69 5.85
CA THR A 38 -6.39 3.07 4.58
C THR A 38 -4.89 2.75 4.54
N TYR A 39 -4.43 2.06 3.53
CA TYR A 39 -3.00 1.76 3.34
C TYR A 39 -2.14 3.00 3.04
N ARG A 40 -2.73 4.20 2.86
CA ARG A 40 -1.98 5.45 2.66
C ARG A 40 -1.03 5.78 3.81
N ASN A 41 -1.41 5.46 5.04
CA ASN A 41 -0.57 5.71 6.22
C ASN A 41 -0.43 4.50 7.15
N ARG A 42 -0.70 3.29 6.67
CA ARG A 42 -0.54 2.06 7.45
C ARG A 42 -0.17 0.87 6.60
N CYS A 43 0.45 -0.11 7.24
CA CYS A 43 0.63 -1.45 6.69
C CYS A 43 0.24 -2.50 7.73
N VAL A 44 0.09 -3.75 7.30
CA VAL A 44 -0.25 -4.89 8.15
C VAL A 44 0.87 -5.93 8.03
N ILE A 45 1.43 -6.32 9.16
CA ILE A 45 2.49 -7.33 9.26
C ILE A 45 2.02 -8.52 10.10
N ALA A 46 2.65 -9.68 9.90
CA ALA A 46 2.50 -10.82 10.79
C ALA A 46 3.47 -10.72 11.96
N THR A 47 3.01 -11.09 13.14
CA THR A 47 3.84 -11.15 14.34
C THR A 47 3.58 -12.43 15.13
N THR A 48 4.38 -12.68 16.16
CA THR A 48 4.15 -13.82 17.07
C THR A 48 2.77 -13.78 17.73
N ASN A 49 2.12 -12.62 17.83
CA ASN A 49 0.81 -12.43 18.47
C ASN A 49 -0.35 -12.29 17.47
N GLY A 50 -0.11 -12.56 16.19
CA GLY A 50 -1.08 -12.38 15.10
C GLY A 50 -0.77 -11.15 14.25
N LEU A 51 -1.78 -10.63 13.59
CA LEU A 51 -1.61 -9.47 12.71
C LEU A 51 -1.44 -8.18 13.50
N GLN A 52 -0.48 -7.37 13.10
CA GLN A 52 -0.22 -6.05 13.68
C GLN A 52 -0.30 -4.98 12.61
N THR A 53 -1.00 -3.88 12.91
CA THR A 53 -1.04 -2.71 12.05
C THR A 53 -0.01 -1.68 12.51
N LEU A 54 0.88 -1.29 11.62
CA LEU A 54 1.80 -0.17 11.81
C LEU A 54 1.18 1.06 11.14
N SER A 55 0.99 2.15 11.89
CA SER A 55 0.33 3.36 11.39
C SER A 55 1.19 4.59 11.62
N ILE A 56 1.47 5.33 10.54
CA ILE A 56 2.13 6.63 10.60
C ILE A 56 1.15 7.66 11.16
N PRO A 57 1.51 8.38 12.23
CA PRO A 57 0.70 9.50 12.69
C PRO A 57 0.83 10.68 11.72
N VAL A 58 -0.30 11.32 11.44
CA VAL A 58 -0.34 12.53 10.61
C VAL A 58 -0.78 13.73 11.43
N GLU A 59 -0.34 14.93 11.02
CA GLU A 59 -0.72 16.16 11.69
C GLU A 59 -2.21 16.44 11.49
N HIS A 60 -2.88 16.83 12.59
CA HIS A 60 -4.26 17.30 12.56
C HIS A 60 -4.32 18.79 12.31
N THR A 61 -5.22 19.23 11.44
CA THR A 61 -5.58 20.64 11.37
C THR A 61 -6.41 21.02 12.60
N GLN A 62 -6.20 22.21 13.12
CA GLN A 62 -6.97 22.71 14.29
C GLN A 62 -8.43 23.05 13.94
N GLU A 63 -8.78 23.14 12.67
CA GLU A 63 -10.14 23.46 12.21
C GLU A 63 -10.99 22.19 12.14
N LYS A 64 -12.06 22.17 12.94
CA LYS A 64 -13.03 21.07 12.95
C LYS A 64 -13.76 21.02 11.61
N GLY A 65 -13.55 19.95 10.84
CA GLY A 65 -14.26 19.68 9.59
C GLY A 65 -13.40 19.64 8.34
N GLU A 66 -12.19 20.18 8.33
CA GLU A 66 -11.32 20.23 7.14
C GLU A 66 -10.43 18.99 6.93
N ASP A 67 -10.28 18.14 7.95
CA ASP A 67 -9.40 16.96 7.91
C ASP A 67 -9.77 15.95 6.81
N SER A 68 -11.02 15.94 6.35
CA SER A 68 -11.51 14.99 5.33
C SER A 68 -11.39 15.52 3.89
N SER A 69 -11.05 16.79 3.71
CA SER A 69 -10.92 17.41 2.40
C SER A 69 -9.46 17.71 1.99
N ARG A 70 -8.49 17.42 2.86
CA ARG A 70 -7.08 17.67 2.56
C ARG A 70 -6.57 16.70 1.49
N LEU A 71 -5.89 17.24 0.49
CA LEU A 71 -5.23 16.45 -0.53
C LEU A 71 -4.16 15.53 0.09
N ILE A 72 -3.98 14.36 -0.46
CA ILE A 72 -2.94 13.41 -0.02
C ILE A 72 -1.54 14.04 -0.08
N THR A 73 -1.32 14.95 -1.03
CA THR A 73 -0.07 15.70 -1.21
C THR A 73 0.19 16.75 -0.12
N ASP A 74 -0.83 17.13 0.65
CA ASP A 74 -0.71 18.14 1.70
C ASP A 74 -0.61 17.54 3.11
N ILE A 75 -0.65 16.21 3.19
CA ILE A 75 -0.61 15.50 4.46
C ILE A 75 0.82 15.48 5.03
N ARG A 76 0.98 16.09 6.20
CA ARG A 76 2.24 16.09 6.93
C ARG A 76 2.32 14.95 7.93
N ILE A 77 3.51 14.34 8.02
CA ILE A 77 3.81 13.31 9.00
C ILE A 77 4.06 13.98 10.35
N SER A 78 3.35 13.50 11.37
CA SER A 78 3.59 13.95 12.75
C SER A 78 4.81 13.23 13.34
N ASN A 79 5.60 13.98 14.12
CA ASN A 79 6.72 13.41 14.89
C ASN A 79 6.28 12.93 16.29
N HIS A 80 4.98 12.95 16.57
CA HIS A 80 4.45 12.54 17.87
C HIS A 80 4.60 11.01 18.06
N GLY A 81 4.92 10.58 19.29
CA GLY A 81 4.84 9.18 19.73
C GLY A 81 6.00 8.28 19.28
N ASN A 82 7.11 8.83 18.80
CA ASN A 82 8.31 8.07 18.40
C ASN A 82 8.01 6.85 17.49
N TRP A 83 7.03 7.01 16.59
CA TRP A 83 6.49 5.95 15.76
C TRP A 83 7.55 5.24 14.90
N ARG A 84 8.59 5.96 14.44
CA ARG A 84 9.67 5.39 13.63
C ARG A 84 10.39 4.28 14.37
N HIS A 85 10.81 4.56 15.60
CA HIS A 85 11.46 3.58 16.47
C HIS A 85 10.53 2.39 16.80
N LEU A 86 9.25 2.68 17.08
CA LEU A 86 8.27 1.62 17.34
C LEU A 86 8.04 0.71 16.15
N HIS A 87 7.94 1.28 14.94
CA HIS A 87 7.77 0.50 13.72
C HIS A 87 9.01 -0.34 13.41
N TRP A 88 10.21 0.26 13.53
CA TRP A 88 11.45 -0.48 13.31
C TRP A 88 11.61 -1.64 14.29
N ASN A 89 11.36 -1.42 15.57
CA ASN A 89 11.41 -2.49 16.59
C ASN A 89 10.36 -3.57 16.31
N ALA A 90 9.17 -3.20 15.85
CA ALA A 90 8.15 -4.16 15.47
C ALA A 90 8.60 -5.03 14.27
N LEU A 91 9.26 -4.44 13.27
CA LEU A 91 9.83 -5.17 12.14
C LEU A 91 10.97 -6.10 12.57
N MET A 92 11.90 -5.61 13.39
CA MET A 92 13.00 -6.43 13.94
C MET A 92 12.46 -7.60 14.74
N SER A 93 11.46 -7.37 15.61
CA SER A 93 10.85 -8.43 16.43
C SER A 93 10.03 -9.42 15.59
N ALA A 94 9.42 -8.98 14.51
CA ALA A 94 8.58 -9.82 13.64
C ALA A 94 9.41 -10.63 12.64
N TYR A 95 10.46 -10.05 12.09
CA TYR A 95 11.17 -10.61 10.94
C TYR A 95 12.68 -10.82 11.14
N GLY A 96 13.24 -10.51 12.32
CA GLY A 96 14.67 -10.71 12.58
C GLY A 96 15.15 -12.15 12.33
N ASP A 97 14.28 -13.14 12.51
CA ASP A 97 14.57 -14.56 12.24
C ASP A 97 14.12 -14.99 10.83
N SER A 98 13.63 -14.08 9.98
CA SER A 98 13.26 -14.41 8.61
C SER A 98 14.50 -14.57 7.72
N PRO A 99 14.44 -15.41 6.65
CA PRO A 99 15.63 -15.78 5.88
C PRO A 99 16.39 -14.59 5.25
N PHE A 100 15.69 -13.49 4.95
CA PHE A 100 16.27 -12.39 4.18
C PHE A 100 16.23 -11.04 4.90
N PHE A 101 15.80 -10.95 6.16
CA PHE A 101 15.71 -9.68 6.89
C PHE A 101 17.05 -8.92 6.89
N ASP A 102 18.13 -9.61 7.27
CA ASP A 102 19.46 -9.00 7.39
C ASP A 102 19.99 -8.43 6.06
N TYR A 103 19.55 -8.97 4.92
CA TYR A 103 19.96 -8.50 3.60
C TYR A 103 19.39 -7.11 3.27
N TYR A 104 18.23 -6.75 3.84
CA TYR A 104 17.50 -5.53 3.50
C TYR A 104 17.47 -4.48 4.60
N VAL A 105 18.13 -4.75 5.75
CA VAL A 105 18.19 -3.82 6.89
C VAL A 105 18.74 -2.47 6.47
N ASP A 106 19.89 -2.45 5.79
CA ASP A 106 20.59 -1.21 5.42
C ASP A 106 19.79 -0.37 4.39
N ASP A 107 19.01 -1.02 3.54
CA ASP A 107 18.16 -0.34 2.56
C ASP A 107 16.89 0.26 3.18
N LEU A 108 16.34 -0.40 4.20
CA LEU A 108 15.04 -0.03 4.76
C LEU A 108 15.14 0.81 6.03
N LYS A 109 16.19 0.64 6.83
CA LYS A 109 16.38 1.35 8.09
C LYS A 109 16.37 2.89 7.95
N PRO A 110 16.93 3.50 6.89
CA PRO A 110 16.88 4.95 6.69
C PRO A 110 15.48 5.54 6.69
N PHE A 111 14.47 4.79 6.22
CA PHE A 111 13.06 5.24 6.28
C PHE A 111 12.53 5.41 7.71
N PHE A 112 13.17 4.80 8.70
CA PHE A 112 12.82 4.88 10.12
C PHE A 112 13.76 5.77 10.93
N GLU A 113 14.89 6.18 10.37
CA GLU A 113 15.86 7.08 11.01
C GLU A 113 15.69 8.52 10.54
N ASP A 114 15.49 8.71 9.24
CA ASP A 114 15.33 10.01 8.62
C ASP A 114 13.98 10.65 8.93
N ARG A 115 13.97 11.99 8.94
CA ARG A 115 12.73 12.75 9.10
C ARG A 115 12.13 13.07 7.74
N TRP A 116 10.93 12.59 7.55
CA TRP A 116 10.10 12.90 6.39
C TRP A 116 8.97 13.83 6.83
N GLU A 117 8.74 14.89 6.07
CA GLU A 117 7.67 15.85 6.37
C GLU A 117 6.37 15.49 5.70
N ASN A 118 6.43 15.10 4.42
CA ASN A 118 5.26 14.86 3.59
C ASN A 118 4.98 13.35 3.45
N LEU A 119 3.72 12.95 3.66
CA LEU A 119 3.32 11.54 3.59
C LEU A 119 3.36 10.99 2.16
N PHE A 120 2.97 11.79 1.16
CA PHE A 120 2.98 11.37 -0.23
C PHE A 120 4.40 11.10 -0.71
N ASP A 121 5.31 12.05 -0.46
CA ASP A 121 6.73 11.93 -0.87
C ASP A 121 7.40 10.75 -0.17
N PHE A 122 7.11 10.55 1.12
CA PHE A 122 7.59 9.40 1.87
C PHE A 122 7.12 8.07 1.27
N ASN A 123 5.84 7.94 0.97
CA ASN A 123 5.29 6.75 0.36
C ASN A 123 5.88 6.50 -1.04
N MET A 124 6.12 7.54 -1.82
CA MET A 124 6.72 7.40 -3.15
C MET A 124 8.18 6.98 -3.05
N ALA A 125 8.95 7.52 -2.10
CA ALA A 125 10.33 7.08 -1.84
C ALA A 125 10.38 5.59 -1.45
N ILE A 126 9.48 5.15 -0.55
CA ILE A 126 9.31 3.73 -0.20
C ILE A 126 8.96 2.91 -1.44
N THR A 127 8.00 3.36 -2.25
CA THR A 127 7.58 2.65 -3.46
C THR A 127 8.75 2.43 -4.42
N HIS A 128 9.56 3.47 -4.68
CA HIS A 128 10.72 3.37 -5.54
C HIS A 128 11.78 2.40 -4.98
N LYS A 129 12.10 2.50 -3.69
CA LYS A 129 13.02 1.56 -3.03
C LYS A 129 12.51 0.13 -3.08
N MET A 130 11.23 -0.09 -2.80
CA MET A 130 10.66 -1.44 -2.88
C MET A 130 10.66 -2.00 -4.30
N CYS A 131 10.39 -1.17 -5.33
CA CYS A 131 10.50 -1.59 -6.72
C CYS A 131 11.94 -2.02 -7.07
N GLU A 132 12.94 -1.26 -6.60
CA GLU A 132 14.35 -1.61 -6.74
C GLU A 132 14.67 -2.97 -6.10
N LEU A 133 14.26 -3.18 -4.84
CA LEU A 133 14.53 -4.41 -4.08
C LEU A 133 13.76 -5.63 -4.62
N LEU A 134 12.63 -5.43 -5.28
CA LEU A 134 11.82 -6.48 -5.90
C LEU A 134 12.19 -6.74 -7.37
N ASP A 135 13.12 -5.97 -7.92
CA ASP A 135 13.51 -6.01 -9.34
C ASP A 135 12.32 -5.83 -10.30
N ILE A 136 11.41 -4.91 -9.98
CA ILE A 136 10.27 -4.52 -10.83
C ILE A 136 10.42 -3.09 -11.34
N HIS A 137 10.01 -2.85 -12.59
CA HIS A 137 10.21 -1.57 -13.28
C HIS A 137 8.90 -0.98 -13.82
N PRO A 138 7.95 -0.61 -12.92
CA PRO A 138 6.66 -0.09 -13.35
C PRO A 138 6.79 1.28 -14.04
N ASN A 139 5.98 1.51 -15.07
CA ASN A 139 5.80 2.84 -15.65
C ASN A 139 4.81 3.63 -14.77
N ILE A 140 5.32 4.35 -13.76
CA ILE A 140 4.51 5.15 -12.83
C ILE A 140 4.33 6.56 -13.37
N GLN A 141 3.08 7.01 -13.41
CA GLN A 141 2.65 8.37 -13.72
C GLN A 141 1.75 8.91 -12.61
N PHE A 142 1.63 10.23 -12.54
CA PHE A 142 0.75 10.89 -11.57
C PHE A 142 -0.46 11.48 -12.29
N THR A 143 -1.63 11.42 -11.65
CA THR A 143 -2.81 12.13 -12.17
C THR A 143 -2.60 13.64 -12.08
N GLU A 144 -3.01 14.37 -13.10
CA GLU A 144 -2.99 15.85 -13.10
C GLU A 144 -4.25 16.41 -12.47
N ASN A 145 -5.36 15.70 -12.61
CA ASN A 145 -6.67 16.03 -12.03
C ASN A 145 -7.23 14.80 -11.33
N TYR A 146 -8.11 15.03 -10.36
CA TYR A 146 -8.81 13.94 -9.66
C TYR A 146 -9.65 13.12 -10.66
N ILE A 147 -9.48 11.81 -10.62
CA ILE A 147 -10.31 10.88 -11.38
C ILE A 147 -11.46 10.42 -10.46
N PRO A 148 -12.73 10.79 -10.75
CA PRO A 148 -13.85 10.41 -9.92
C PRO A 148 -13.96 8.89 -9.77
N SER A 149 -14.27 8.40 -8.57
CA SER A 149 -14.61 7.00 -8.37
C SER A 149 -16.06 6.74 -8.81
N ARG A 150 -16.35 5.52 -9.27
CA ARG A 150 -17.71 5.13 -9.68
C ARG A 150 -18.79 5.37 -8.62
N LYS A 151 -18.44 5.42 -7.35
CA LYS A 151 -19.37 5.72 -6.28
C LYS A 151 -19.85 7.18 -6.28
N GLU A 152 -19.05 8.07 -6.83
CA GLU A 152 -19.34 9.50 -6.87
C GLU A 152 -20.17 9.89 -8.09
N GLU A 153 -20.17 9.07 -9.16
CA GLU A 153 -20.88 9.32 -10.42
C GLU A 153 -22.38 8.98 -10.42
N GLY A 154 -22.96 8.47 -9.35
CA GLY A 154 -24.42 8.27 -9.35
C GLY A 154 -24.96 7.23 -8.37
N GLY A 155 -25.74 7.70 -7.47
CA GLY A 155 -26.51 6.89 -6.53
C GLY A 155 -27.62 6.06 -7.15
N ARG A 156 -27.33 5.00 -7.88
CA ARG A 156 -28.17 3.81 -8.06
C ARG A 156 -27.39 2.75 -8.83
N ARG A 157 -27.01 1.65 -8.16
CA ARG A 157 -26.58 0.43 -8.82
C ARG A 157 -27.67 -0.04 -9.78
N LYS A 158 -27.41 -0.05 -11.07
CA LYS A 158 -28.15 -0.90 -12.03
C LYS A 158 -27.48 -2.28 -11.98
N GLU A 159 -28.23 -3.27 -11.54
CA GLU A 159 -27.79 -4.66 -11.32
C GLU A 159 -27.51 -5.48 -12.59
N ASN A 160 -27.55 -4.91 -13.78
CA ASN A 160 -27.42 -5.65 -15.04
C ASN A 160 -26.48 -4.95 -16.04
N SER A 161 -25.20 -4.95 -15.77
CA SER A 161 -24.21 -4.78 -16.83
C SER A 161 -22.89 -5.47 -16.45
N PHE A 162 -22.27 -6.12 -17.41
CA PHE A 162 -20.95 -6.77 -17.38
C PHE A 162 -19.79 -5.79 -17.08
N ASP A 163 -20.08 -4.70 -16.42
CA ASP A 163 -19.11 -3.69 -16.05
C ASP A 163 -18.44 -4.10 -14.75
N SER A 164 -17.21 -4.58 -14.85
CA SER A 164 -16.34 -4.80 -13.71
C SER A 164 -16.37 -3.55 -12.79
N PRO A 165 -16.57 -3.71 -11.46
CA PRO A 165 -16.55 -2.57 -10.52
C PRO A 165 -15.20 -1.82 -10.51
N ILE A 166 -14.20 -2.38 -11.17
CA ILE A 166 -12.83 -1.89 -11.24
C ILE A 166 -12.62 -1.00 -12.48
N PHE A 167 -13.38 -1.20 -13.58
CA PHE A 167 -13.14 -0.49 -14.84
C PHE A 167 -13.79 0.90 -14.85
N ASN A 168 -13.00 1.95 -15.05
CA ASN A 168 -13.46 3.29 -15.36
C ASN A 168 -13.47 3.49 -16.87
N SER A 169 -14.65 3.37 -17.48
CA SER A 169 -14.82 3.43 -18.95
C SER A 169 -14.44 4.79 -19.54
N GLN A 170 -14.56 5.87 -18.77
CA GLN A 170 -14.23 7.22 -19.25
C GLN A 170 -12.73 7.38 -19.54
N PHE A 171 -11.89 6.69 -18.75
CA PHE A 171 -10.43 6.80 -18.85
C PHE A 171 -9.74 5.52 -19.34
N SER A 172 -10.47 4.46 -19.63
CA SER A 172 -9.91 3.13 -19.97
C SER A 172 -8.91 2.61 -18.93
N ILE A 173 -9.16 2.89 -17.65
CA ILE A 173 -8.29 2.58 -16.51
C ILE A 173 -9.04 1.69 -15.53
N LEU A 174 -8.36 0.69 -14.96
CA LEU A 174 -8.87 -0.10 -13.84
C LEU A 174 -8.60 0.62 -12.51
N ASP A 175 -9.65 0.98 -11.78
CA ASP A 175 -9.55 1.72 -10.51
C ASP A 175 -9.51 0.77 -9.30
N PHE A 176 -8.35 0.68 -8.65
CA PHE A 176 -8.12 -0.18 -7.48
C PHE A 176 -8.12 0.58 -6.14
N ARG A 177 -8.37 1.89 -6.12
CA ARG A 177 -8.30 2.71 -4.89
C ARG A 177 -9.23 2.24 -3.79
N ASP A 178 -10.44 1.78 -4.15
CA ASP A 178 -11.43 1.23 -3.22
C ASP A 178 -11.33 -0.30 -3.06
N VAL A 179 -10.62 -0.96 -3.96
CA VAL A 179 -10.40 -2.41 -3.96
C VAL A 179 -9.30 -2.77 -2.95
N ILE A 180 -8.18 -2.05 -3.00
CA ILE A 180 -7.01 -2.31 -2.16
C ILE A 180 -7.10 -1.48 -0.88
N ARG A 181 -7.80 -2.00 0.12
CA ARG A 181 -7.97 -1.35 1.42
C ARG A 181 -8.06 -2.37 2.56
N PRO A 182 -7.65 -2.00 3.81
CA PRO A 182 -7.57 -2.96 4.91
C PRO A 182 -8.93 -3.37 5.47
N LYS A 183 -9.99 -2.58 5.22
CA LYS A 183 -11.35 -2.86 5.72
C LYS A 183 -12.33 -2.91 4.56
N ASN A 184 -13.16 -3.95 4.54
CA ASN A 184 -14.21 -4.16 3.52
C ASN A 184 -13.66 -3.98 2.10
N PRO A 185 -12.61 -4.71 1.69
CA PRO A 185 -12.09 -4.63 0.34
C PRO A 185 -13.16 -5.10 -0.65
N ILE A 186 -13.18 -4.50 -1.83
CA ILE A 186 -13.99 -5.00 -2.94
C ILE A 186 -13.25 -6.21 -3.54
N PRO A 187 -13.93 -7.28 -3.94
CA PRO A 187 -13.29 -8.40 -4.61
C PRO A 187 -12.49 -7.96 -5.84
N ASP A 188 -11.30 -8.49 -5.98
CA ASP A 188 -10.39 -8.24 -7.09
C ASP A 188 -10.19 -9.53 -7.88
N GLU A 189 -10.87 -9.65 -9.01
CA GLU A 189 -10.79 -10.82 -9.88
C GLU A 189 -9.40 -10.99 -10.54
N THR A 190 -8.59 -9.94 -10.50
CA THR A 190 -7.23 -9.94 -11.06
C THR A 190 -6.15 -10.30 -10.03
N PHE A 191 -6.55 -10.60 -8.78
CA PHE A 191 -5.64 -10.97 -7.70
C PHE A 191 -6.04 -12.28 -7.04
N THR A 192 -5.15 -13.25 -7.13
CA THR A 192 -5.22 -14.48 -6.34
C THR A 192 -3.96 -14.58 -5.50
N PRO A 193 -4.06 -14.54 -4.16
CA PRO A 193 -2.90 -14.67 -3.29
C PRO A 193 -2.19 -15.99 -3.53
N GLN A 194 -0.90 -15.96 -3.82
CA GLN A 194 -0.06 -17.14 -3.90
C GLN A 194 0.55 -17.44 -2.53
N THR A 195 0.57 -18.71 -2.14
CA THR A 195 1.15 -19.13 -0.87
C THR A 195 2.68 -19.12 -0.99
N TYR A 196 3.34 -18.41 -0.09
CA TYR A 196 4.78 -18.36 0.09
C TYR A 196 5.14 -18.68 1.54
N TYR A 197 6.42 -18.93 1.80
CA TYR A 197 6.89 -19.15 3.17
C TYR A 197 6.69 -17.91 4.04
N GLN A 198 6.12 -18.09 5.24
CA GLN A 198 5.98 -17.05 6.26
C GLN A 198 6.47 -17.58 7.61
N VAL A 199 7.27 -16.79 8.34
CA VAL A 199 7.84 -17.16 9.65
C VAL A 199 6.79 -17.72 10.62
N TYR A 200 5.59 -17.11 10.63
CA TYR A 200 4.52 -17.52 11.56
C TYR A 200 3.49 -18.48 10.95
N GLN A 201 3.72 -19.02 9.76
CA GLN A 201 2.76 -19.89 9.06
C GLN A 201 2.40 -21.14 9.86
N LYS A 202 3.35 -21.70 10.63
CA LYS A 202 3.07 -22.86 11.51
C LYS A 202 2.08 -22.54 12.62
N LYS A 203 2.03 -21.29 13.09
CA LYS A 203 1.19 -20.86 14.19
C LYS A 203 -0.18 -20.33 13.74
N TRP A 204 -0.20 -19.56 12.67
CA TRP A 204 -1.38 -18.81 12.24
C TRP A 204 -1.97 -19.26 10.90
N GLY A 205 -1.34 -20.24 10.23
CA GLY A 205 -1.61 -20.52 8.82
C GLY A 205 -1.03 -19.44 7.91
N PHE A 206 -1.21 -19.62 6.61
CA PHE A 206 -0.83 -18.60 5.64
C PHE A 206 -1.72 -17.36 5.77
N GLN A 207 -1.12 -16.19 5.92
CA GLN A 207 -1.80 -14.90 6.02
C GLN A 207 -1.67 -14.17 4.67
N PRO A 208 -2.73 -14.14 3.86
CA PRO A 208 -2.64 -13.55 2.52
C PRO A 208 -2.55 -12.02 2.58
N ASN A 209 -1.97 -11.45 1.54
CA ASN A 209 -2.01 -10.01 1.27
C ASN A 209 -1.50 -9.11 2.40
N LEU A 210 -0.46 -9.55 3.11
CA LEU A 210 0.26 -8.73 4.07
C LEU A 210 1.06 -7.62 3.38
N SER A 211 1.68 -6.74 4.16
CA SER A 211 2.67 -5.78 3.67
C SER A 211 3.70 -6.47 2.77
N ILE A 212 4.15 -5.78 1.74
CA ILE A 212 5.23 -6.24 0.86
C ILE A 212 6.51 -6.61 1.62
N LEU A 213 6.70 -6.03 2.81
CA LEU A 213 7.82 -6.38 3.69
C LEU A 213 7.78 -7.84 4.13
N ASP A 214 6.58 -8.40 4.38
CA ASP A 214 6.43 -9.82 4.72
C ASP A 214 6.93 -10.71 3.59
N LEU A 215 6.55 -10.40 2.35
CA LEU A 215 7.01 -11.14 1.18
C LEU A 215 8.52 -11.01 0.99
N LEU A 216 9.05 -9.77 1.02
CA LEU A 216 10.47 -9.50 0.80
C LEU A 216 11.36 -10.19 1.84
N PHE A 217 11.04 -10.10 3.13
CA PHE A 217 11.85 -10.69 4.20
C PHE A 217 11.80 -12.22 4.21
N ASN A 218 10.74 -12.82 3.70
CA ASN A 218 10.61 -14.27 3.66
C ASN A 218 11.12 -14.89 2.35
N MET A 219 11.03 -14.18 1.20
CA MET A 219 11.32 -14.74 -0.12
C MET A 219 12.51 -14.08 -0.82
N GLY A 220 12.98 -12.92 -0.35
CA GLY A 220 14.12 -12.23 -0.95
C GLY A 220 13.88 -11.92 -2.44
N ASN A 221 14.86 -12.22 -3.27
CA ASN A 221 14.80 -12.01 -4.72
C ASN A 221 13.72 -12.86 -5.42
N GLU A 222 13.24 -13.93 -4.80
CA GLU A 222 12.15 -14.74 -5.34
C GLU A 222 10.79 -14.07 -5.16
N SER A 223 10.70 -12.96 -4.45
CA SER A 223 9.45 -12.21 -4.22
C SER A 223 8.71 -11.87 -5.51
N ILE A 224 9.44 -11.59 -6.59
CA ILE A 224 8.87 -11.27 -7.91
C ILE A 224 7.98 -12.39 -8.45
N LEU A 225 8.24 -13.64 -8.10
CA LEU A 225 7.46 -14.81 -8.57
C LEU A 225 6.05 -14.84 -7.97
N TYR A 226 5.78 -14.06 -6.92
CA TYR A 226 4.51 -14.00 -6.19
C TYR A 226 3.71 -12.71 -6.49
N LEU A 227 4.19 -11.88 -7.44
CA LEU A 227 3.57 -10.60 -7.85
C LEU A 227 2.76 -10.66 -9.17
#